data_e344478258f305f94604ae4bd1313125
#
_entry.id   e344478258f305f94604ae4bd1313125
#
_cell.length_a   1.000
_cell.length_b   1.000
_cell.length_c   1.000
_cell.angle_alpha   90.00
_cell.angle_beta   90.00
_cell.angle_gamma   90.00
#
_symmetry.space_group_name_H-M   'P 1'
#
loop_
_entity.id
_entity.type
_entity.pdbx_description
1 polymer ?
#
loop_
_entity_poly.entity_id
_entity_poly.type
_entity_poly.pdbx_seq_one_letter_code
_entity_poly.pdbx_strand_id
1 'polypeptide(L)'
;VITTLENAIYLGMKNDVSFMICDRLFLYEHQSTKNPNMPLRNLLYVADLYSVLTKDMFLYGELPVAIPEPRFVVFYNGEQKMEERAVLRLSDLYHPRTEHPYLELETLVLNINKGYNAELMEKCRELHDYSAFVALVREKRKNGRNLKHAVNEAIDECIHQDIMADFLRRNRAEVVKMSIYEYDEEKNYKMLQKQYWNMGHERGKSEGIAEGIAQGMAWG
;
A
#
# COMPACT_ATOMS: atom_id res chain seq x y z
N VAL A 1 -7.99 -12.48 -17.13
CA VAL A 1 -7.43 -11.25 -17.70
C VAL A 1 -6.71 -10.52 -16.57
N ILE A 2 -5.43 -10.20 -16.76
CA ILE A 2 -4.64 -9.38 -15.84
C ILE A 2 -4.73 -7.95 -16.35
N THR A 3 -5.13 -7.01 -15.50
CA THR A 3 -5.22 -5.61 -15.85
C THR A 3 -4.45 -4.77 -14.82
N THR A 4 -3.73 -3.77 -15.29
CA THR A 4 -3.13 -2.73 -14.46
C THR A 4 -3.89 -1.44 -14.72
N LEU A 5 -4.39 -0.79 -13.68
CA LEU A 5 -5.05 0.49 -13.82
C LEU A 5 -3.99 1.60 -13.92
N GLU A 6 -3.92 2.21 -15.09
CA GLU A 6 -3.17 3.44 -15.31
C GLU A 6 -4.17 4.60 -15.33
N ASN A 7 -4.28 5.36 -14.25
CA ASN A 7 -5.06 6.56 -14.25
C ASN A 7 -4.17 7.77 -14.55
N ALA A 8 -4.15 8.17 -15.81
CA ALA A 8 -3.34 9.29 -16.29
C ALA A 8 -3.88 10.67 -15.88
N ILE A 9 -5.10 10.78 -15.37
CA ILE A 9 -5.80 12.06 -15.24
C ILE A 9 -5.78 12.62 -13.81
N TYR A 10 -5.77 11.79 -12.77
CA TYR A 10 -5.82 12.25 -11.39
C TYR A 10 -4.73 11.62 -10.51
N LEU A 11 -3.65 12.35 -10.28
CA LEU A 11 -2.63 12.12 -9.25
C LEU A 11 -1.81 10.83 -9.35
N GLY A 12 -1.72 10.19 -10.52
CA GLY A 12 -0.86 9.00 -10.68
C GLY A 12 -1.24 7.81 -9.81
N MET A 13 -2.51 7.71 -9.39
CA MET A 13 -3.00 6.55 -8.67
C MET A 13 -3.01 5.34 -9.59
N LYS A 14 -2.21 4.35 -9.25
CA LYS A 14 -2.17 3.05 -9.93
C LYS A 14 -2.43 1.98 -8.86
N ASN A 15 -3.26 1.02 -9.20
CA ASN A 15 -3.26 -0.23 -8.47
C ASN A 15 -2.15 -1.13 -9.05
N ASP A 16 -1.42 -1.87 -8.20
CA ASP A 16 -0.26 -2.64 -8.65
C ASP A 16 -0.67 -3.76 -9.59
N VAL A 17 -1.63 -4.58 -9.18
CA VAL A 17 -2.12 -5.72 -9.99
C VAL A 17 -3.59 -5.97 -9.73
N SER A 18 -4.38 -6.12 -10.80
CA SER A 18 -5.72 -6.67 -10.71
C SER A 18 -5.94 -7.81 -11.72
N PHE A 19 -6.72 -8.82 -11.32
CA PHE A 19 -7.02 -9.96 -12.18
C PHE A 19 -8.34 -10.64 -11.77
N MET A 20 -8.92 -11.40 -12.69
CA MET A 20 -10.12 -12.19 -12.44
C MET A 20 -9.78 -13.67 -12.34
N ILE A 21 -10.25 -14.32 -11.26
CA ILE A 21 -10.19 -15.77 -11.06
C ILE A 21 -11.55 -16.23 -10.55
N CYS A 22 -12.14 -17.25 -11.20
CA CYS A 22 -13.43 -17.84 -10.80
C CYS A 22 -14.50 -16.79 -10.53
N ASP A 23 -14.70 -15.88 -11.47
CA ASP A 23 -15.70 -14.79 -11.42
C ASP A 23 -15.54 -13.81 -10.23
N ARG A 24 -14.37 -13.79 -9.61
CA ARG A 24 -14.00 -12.79 -8.59
C ARG A 24 -12.90 -11.88 -9.10
N LEU A 25 -13.01 -10.62 -8.75
CA LEU A 25 -12.03 -9.59 -9.08
C LEU A 25 -11.09 -9.38 -7.90
N PHE A 26 -9.79 -9.67 -8.08
CA PHE A 26 -8.78 -9.46 -7.07
C PHE A 26 -7.98 -8.20 -7.38
N LEU A 27 -7.82 -7.33 -6.38
CA LEU A 27 -6.95 -6.17 -6.43
C LEU A 27 -5.88 -6.34 -5.36
N TYR A 28 -4.63 -6.40 -5.82
CA TYR A 28 -3.44 -6.50 -4.97
C TYR A 28 -2.65 -5.20 -5.01
N GLU A 29 -2.21 -4.76 -3.85
CA GLU A 29 -1.32 -3.63 -3.66
C GLU A 29 -0.14 -4.04 -2.79
N HIS A 30 1.03 -3.51 -3.09
CA HIS A 30 2.22 -3.64 -2.26
C HIS A 30 2.49 -2.32 -1.53
N GLN A 31 2.78 -2.36 -0.22
CA GLN A 31 3.04 -1.16 0.56
C GLN A 31 4.18 -1.33 1.56
N SER A 32 5.14 -0.40 1.53
CA SER A 32 6.20 -0.27 2.52
C SER A 32 5.82 0.65 3.69
N THR A 33 4.69 1.36 3.60
CA THR A 33 4.19 2.26 4.64
C THR A 33 2.75 1.91 5.00
N LYS A 34 2.36 2.16 6.27
CA LYS A 34 0.96 2.00 6.68
C LYS A 34 0.12 3.11 6.07
N ASN A 35 -0.93 2.73 5.37
CA ASN A 35 -1.86 3.68 4.77
C ASN A 35 -3.30 3.34 5.18
N PRO A 36 -3.90 4.09 6.13
CA PRO A 36 -5.27 3.86 6.58
C PRO A 36 -6.31 4.18 5.48
N ASN A 37 -5.93 4.91 4.44
CA ASN A 37 -6.83 5.32 3.35
C ASN A 37 -6.98 4.25 2.26
N MET A 38 -6.42 3.06 2.44
CA MET A 38 -6.51 1.99 1.44
C MET A 38 -7.93 1.61 1.06
N PRO A 39 -8.92 1.55 1.98
CA PRO A 39 -10.30 1.26 1.58
C PRO A 39 -10.86 2.30 0.60
N LEU A 40 -10.58 3.57 0.80
CA LEU A 40 -11.01 4.63 -0.13
C LEU A 40 -10.31 4.52 -1.49
N ARG A 41 -8.99 4.26 -1.49
CA ARG A 41 -8.25 4.03 -2.74
C ARG A 41 -8.82 2.83 -3.50
N ASN A 42 -9.06 1.73 -2.82
CA ASN A 42 -9.63 0.51 -3.40
C ASN A 42 -11.04 0.74 -3.97
N LEU A 43 -11.86 1.56 -3.32
CA LEU A 43 -13.16 1.97 -3.83
C LEU A 43 -13.03 2.68 -5.18
N LEU A 44 -12.08 3.63 -5.29
CA LEU A 44 -11.83 4.35 -6.52
C LEU A 44 -11.31 3.40 -7.63
N TYR A 45 -10.39 2.51 -7.30
CA TYR A 45 -9.85 1.54 -8.26
C TYR A 45 -10.93 0.57 -8.77
N VAL A 46 -11.77 0.03 -7.89
CA VAL A 46 -12.81 -0.90 -8.32
C VAL A 46 -13.91 -0.19 -9.11
N ALA A 47 -14.21 1.07 -8.79
CA ALA A 47 -15.16 1.87 -9.58
C ALA A 47 -14.68 2.05 -11.03
N ASP A 48 -13.38 2.36 -11.21
CA ASP A 48 -12.78 2.47 -12.54
C ASP A 48 -12.82 1.12 -13.28
N LEU A 49 -12.48 0.02 -12.61
CA LEU A 49 -12.55 -1.33 -13.18
C LEU A 49 -13.98 -1.70 -13.59
N TYR A 50 -14.97 -1.43 -12.75
CA TYR A 50 -16.36 -1.69 -13.10
C TYR A 50 -16.84 -0.80 -14.24
N SER A 51 -16.41 0.46 -14.30
CA SER A 51 -16.71 1.34 -15.44
C SER A 51 -16.21 0.74 -16.75
N VAL A 52 -15.01 0.17 -16.77
CA VAL A 52 -14.46 -0.51 -17.95
C VAL A 52 -15.21 -1.82 -18.26
N LEU A 53 -15.49 -2.63 -17.23
CA LEU A 53 -16.17 -3.93 -17.41
C LEU A 53 -17.61 -3.77 -17.90
N THR A 54 -18.29 -2.70 -17.51
CA THR A 54 -19.70 -2.47 -17.82
C THR A 54 -19.94 -1.48 -18.98
N LYS A 55 -18.88 -1.00 -19.63
CA LYS A 55 -18.99 0.05 -20.68
C LYS A 55 -19.96 -0.29 -21.81
N ASP A 56 -20.07 -1.58 -22.18
CA ASP A 56 -20.93 -2.06 -23.25
C ASP A 56 -22.25 -2.65 -22.72
N MET A 57 -22.55 -2.48 -21.42
CA MET A 57 -23.75 -2.98 -20.74
C MET A 57 -24.77 -1.87 -20.54
N PHE A 58 -26.05 -2.19 -20.65
CA PHE A 58 -27.13 -1.22 -20.46
C PHE A 58 -27.52 -1.11 -19.00
N LEU A 59 -26.88 -0.22 -18.25
CA LEU A 59 -27.10 -0.04 -16.82
C LEU A 59 -28.46 0.57 -16.45
N TYR A 60 -29.16 1.15 -17.40
CA TYR A 60 -30.49 1.76 -17.21
C TYR A 60 -31.63 0.82 -17.59
N GLY A 61 -31.32 -0.44 -17.88
CA GLY A 61 -32.31 -1.47 -18.21
C GLY A 61 -33.02 -2.02 -16.95
N GLU A 62 -34.08 -2.76 -17.18
CA GLU A 62 -34.87 -3.42 -16.10
C GLU A 62 -34.16 -4.69 -15.56
N LEU A 63 -33.20 -5.24 -16.26
CA LEU A 63 -32.49 -6.45 -15.86
C LEU A 63 -31.21 -6.10 -15.10
N PRO A 64 -30.90 -6.80 -14.00
CA PRO A 64 -29.69 -6.58 -13.25
C PRO A 64 -28.45 -6.97 -14.08
N VAL A 65 -27.42 -6.15 -14.01
CA VAL A 65 -26.11 -6.42 -14.59
C VAL A 65 -25.24 -7.13 -13.55
N ALA A 66 -24.75 -8.33 -13.88
CA ALA A 66 -23.87 -9.08 -13.02
C ALA A 66 -22.44 -8.51 -13.09
N ILE A 67 -21.86 -8.26 -11.92
CA ILE A 67 -20.46 -7.81 -11.78
C ILE A 67 -19.70 -8.79 -10.87
N PRO A 68 -18.38 -8.96 -11.07
CA PRO A 68 -17.55 -9.82 -10.21
C PRO A 68 -17.43 -9.21 -8.80
N GLU A 69 -17.47 -10.07 -7.76
CA GLU A 69 -17.20 -9.65 -6.39
C GLU A 69 -15.74 -9.21 -6.24
N PRO A 70 -15.45 -8.00 -5.72
CA PRO A 70 -14.09 -7.52 -5.55
C PRO A 70 -13.48 -8.05 -4.25
N ARG A 71 -12.17 -8.35 -4.28
CA ARG A 71 -11.34 -8.71 -3.12
C ARG A 71 -10.11 -7.81 -3.09
N PHE A 72 -9.86 -7.16 -1.96
CA PHE A 72 -8.81 -6.20 -1.77
C PHE A 72 -7.77 -6.73 -0.80
N VAL A 73 -6.52 -6.87 -1.27
CA VAL A 73 -5.42 -7.37 -0.46
C VAL A 73 -4.22 -6.43 -0.59
N VAL A 74 -3.67 -6.03 0.54
CA VAL A 74 -2.43 -5.27 0.63
C VAL A 74 -1.36 -6.17 1.21
N PHE A 75 -0.25 -6.31 0.51
CA PHE A 75 0.98 -6.92 1.02
C PHE A 75 1.85 -5.84 1.66
N TYR A 76 1.98 -5.89 2.98
CA TYR A 76 2.78 -4.92 3.73
C TYR A 76 4.15 -5.50 4.06
N ASN A 77 5.20 -4.79 3.64
CA ASN A 77 6.58 -5.12 3.96
C ASN A 77 7.33 -3.98 4.65
N GLY A 78 6.63 -2.98 5.20
CA GLY A 78 7.25 -1.82 5.83
C GLY A 78 8.02 -2.14 7.13
N GLU A 79 8.80 -1.16 7.61
CA GLU A 79 9.58 -1.28 8.84
C GLU A 79 8.77 -1.01 10.12
N GLN A 80 7.62 -0.34 10.01
CA GLN A 80 6.76 -0.09 11.17
C GLN A 80 6.15 -1.40 11.67
N LYS A 81 6.19 -1.61 12.99
CA LYS A 81 5.58 -2.81 13.60
C LYS A 81 4.11 -2.91 13.21
N MET A 82 3.72 -4.05 12.68
CA MET A 82 2.36 -4.37 12.29
C MET A 82 2.04 -5.82 12.68
N GLU A 83 0.80 -6.07 13.05
CA GLU A 83 0.31 -7.43 13.28
C GLU A 83 0.41 -8.27 11.99
N GLU A 84 0.30 -9.56 12.13
CA GLU A 84 0.37 -10.51 11.02
C GLU A 84 -0.69 -10.23 9.95
N ARG A 85 -1.90 -9.87 10.42
CA ARG A 85 -3.07 -9.53 9.59
C ARG A 85 -3.80 -8.34 10.18
N ALA A 86 -4.32 -7.49 9.32
CA ALA A 86 -5.21 -6.39 9.71
C ALA A 86 -6.33 -6.25 8.67
N VAL A 87 -7.47 -5.74 9.09
CA VAL A 87 -8.58 -5.37 8.21
C VAL A 87 -8.81 -3.88 8.35
N LEU A 88 -8.72 -3.16 7.25
CA LEU A 88 -9.06 -1.74 7.17
C LEU A 88 -10.47 -1.63 6.59
N ARG A 89 -11.30 -0.75 7.17
CA ARG A 89 -12.69 -0.54 6.76
C ARG A 89 -12.89 0.86 6.20
N LEU A 90 -13.71 0.96 5.18
CA LEU A 90 -14.09 2.26 4.63
C LEU A 90 -14.85 3.11 5.65
N SER A 91 -15.68 2.48 6.48
CA SER A 91 -16.42 3.13 7.57
C SER A 91 -15.54 3.78 8.62
N ASP A 92 -14.29 3.34 8.80
CA ASP A 92 -13.33 3.98 9.71
C ASP A 92 -12.93 5.40 9.26
N LEU A 93 -13.17 5.73 7.98
CA LEU A 93 -12.86 7.03 7.39
C LEU A 93 -14.06 8.00 7.43
N TYR A 94 -15.26 7.53 7.80
CA TYR A 94 -16.44 8.38 7.81
C TYR A 94 -16.43 9.37 8.98
N HIS A 95 -16.85 10.60 8.68
CA HIS A 95 -17.03 11.63 9.69
C HIS A 95 -18.36 12.36 9.47
N PRO A 96 -19.31 12.33 10.41
CA PRO A 96 -19.26 11.58 11.69
C PRO A 96 -19.27 10.06 11.48
N ARG A 97 -18.77 9.33 12.47
CA ARG A 97 -18.82 7.85 12.45
C ARG A 97 -20.26 7.35 12.46
N THR A 98 -20.51 6.22 11.79
CA THR A 98 -21.79 5.55 11.76
C THR A 98 -21.62 4.07 12.12
N GLU A 99 -22.57 3.52 12.87
CA GLU A 99 -22.61 2.08 13.21
C GLU A 99 -23.17 1.25 12.05
N HIS A 100 -23.96 1.87 11.17
CA HIS A 100 -24.59 1.20 10.04
C HIS A 100 -24.26 1.93 8.73
N PRO A 101 -23.05 1.72 8.17
CA PRO A 101 -22.65 2.35 6.92
C PRO A 101 -23.48 1.80 5.74
N TYR A 102 -24.00 2.68 4.90
CA TYR A 102 -24.66 2.26 3.65
C TYR A 102 -23.69 1.80 2.57
N LEU A 103 -22.42 2.19 2.69
CA LEU A 103 -21.35 1.74 1.84
C LEU A 103 -20.20 1.26 2.72
N GLU A 104 -19.85 -0.01 2.59
CA GLU A 104 -18.71 -0.60 3.29
C GLU A 104 -17.78 -1.31 2.31
N LEU A 105 -16.49 -1.25 2.58
CA LEU A 105 -15.44 -1.96 1.87
C LEU A 105 -14.35 -2.34 2.87
N GLU A 106 -13.96 -3.60 2.85
CA GLU A 106 -12.88 -4.12 3.68
C GLU A 106 -11.64 -4.39 2.83
N THR A 107 -10.49 -3.98 3.33
CA THR A 107 -9.18 -4.26 2.76
C THR A 107 -8.40 -5.13 3.71
N LEU A 108 -8.04 -6.33 3.27
CA LEU A 108 -7.17 -7.23 4.02
C LEU A 108 -5.71 -6.79 3.86
N VAL A 109 -5.03 -6.53 4.97
CA VAL A 109 -3.60 -6.23 4.98
C VAL A 109 -2.86 -7.42 5.56
N LEU A 110 -1.88 -7.94 4.81
CA LEU A 110 -1.04 -9.08 5.18
C LEU A 110 0.41 -8.61 5.36
N ASN A 111 0.95 -8.80 6.56
CA ASN A 111 2.34 -8.50 6.83
C ASN A 111 3.22 -9.59 6.23
N ILE A 112 3.94 -9.25 5.16
CA ILE A 112 4.82 -10.17 4.45
C ILE A 112 6.30 -10.04 4.84
N ASN A 113 6.60 -9.37 5.95
CA ASN A 113 7.96 -9.36 6.48
C ASN A 113 8.37 -10.76 6.97
N LYS A 114 9.66 -11.01 6.98
CA LYS A 114 10.24 -12.28 7.46
C LYS A 114 9.72 -12.62 8.87
N GLY A 115 9.17 -13.82 9.03
CA GLY A 115 8.61 -14.32 10.29
C GLY A 115 7.11 -14.10 10.47
N TYR A 116 6.42 -13.49 9.50
CA TYR A 116 4.97 -13.32 9.50
C TYR A 116 4.30 -14.17 8.42
N ASN A 117 3.02 -14.51 8.62
CA ASN A 117 2.18 -15.27 7.68
C ASN A 117 2.88 -16.54 7.16
N ALA A 118 3.43 -17.38 8.06
CA ALA A 118 4.22 -18.56 7.73
C ALA A 118 3.48 -19.50 6.75
N GLU A 119 2.19 -19.78 7.00
CA GLU A 119 1.39 -20.64 6.12
C GLU A 119 1.27 -20.08 4.69
N LEU A 120 1.15 -18.77 4.53
CA LEU A 120 1.13 -18.11 3.22
C LEU A 120 2.49 -18.22 2.53
N MET A 121 3.57 -18.03 3.30
CA MET A 121 4.94 -18.11 2.79
C MET A 121 5.30 -19.54 2.35
N GLU A 122 4.83 -20.57 3.07
CA GLU A 122 5.00 -21.96 2.66
C GLU A 122 4.27 -22.30 1.35
N LYS A 123 3.10 -21.68 1.13
CA LYS A 123 2.27 -21.92 -0.06
C LYS A 123 2.66 -21.09 -1.29
N CYS A 124 3.39 -20.01 -1.08
CA CYS A 124 3.79 -19.08 -2.15
C CYS A 124 5.30 -18.78 -2.06
N ARG A 125 6.07 -19.58 -2.77
CA ARG A 125 7.54 -19.49 -2.80
C ARG A 125 8.00 -18.09 -3.27
N GLU A 126 7.35 -17.54 -4.28
CA GLU A 126 7.70 -16.22 -4.82
C GLU A 126 7.57 -15.12 -3.76
N LEU A 127 6.51 -15.18 -2.95
CA LEU A 127 6.29 -14.21 -1.87
C LEU A 127 7.31 -14.40 -0.73
N HIS A 128 7.60 -15.66 -0.38
CA HIS A 128 8.65 -16.00 0.58
C HIS A 128 10.01 -15.47 0.15
N ASP A 129 10.39 -15.74 -1.08
CA ASP A 129 11.68 -15.35 -1.65
C ASP A 129 11.81 -13.82 -1.75
N TYR A 130 10.73 -13.14 -2.14
CA TYR A 130 10.67 -11.68 -2.13
C TYR A 130 10.85 -11.11 -0.71
N SER A 131 10.15 -11.67 0.29
CA SER A 131 10.31 -11.29 1.70
C SER A 131 11.75 -11.47 2.19
N ALA A 132 12.39 -12.58 1.82
CA ALA A 132 13.79 -12.86 2.15
C ALA A 132 14.75 -11.84 1.51
N PHE A 133 14.55 -11.52 0.23
CA PHE A 133 15.32 -10.49 -0.48
C PHE A 133 15.23 -9.13 0.20
N VAL A 134 14.01 -8.67 0.50
CA VAL A 134 13.80 -7.37 1.20
C VAL A 134 14.46 -7.36 2.58
N ALA A 135 14.36 -8.47 3.33
CA ALA A 135 15.02 -8.58 4.62
C ALA A 135 16.54 -8.47 4.51
N LEU A 136 17.17 -9.11 3.51
CA LEU A 136 18.59 -9.02 3.24
C LEU A 136 19.02 -7.59 2.85
N VAL A 137 18.28 -6.92 1.98
CA VAL A 137 18.57 -5.51 1.62
C VAL A 137 18.59 -4.62 2.86
N ARG A 138 17.60 -4.78 3.75
CA ARG A 138 17.52 -4.02 5.00
C ARG A 138 18.68 -4.32 5.94
N GLU A 139 19.05 -5.59 6.06
CA GLU A 139 20.19 -6.01 6.89
C GLU A 139 21.50 -5.40 6.40
N LYS A 140 21.78 -5.51 5.10
CA LYS A 140 22.99 -4.93 4.48
C LYS A 140 23.05 -3.41 4.67
N ARG A 141 21.88 -2.76 4.64
CA ARG A 141 21.79 -1.30 4.79
C ARG A 141 22.00 -0.80 6.21
N LYS A 142 21.63 -1.56 7.25
CA LYS A 142 21.85 -1.19 8.66
C LYS A 142 23.30 -0.88 8.98
N ASN A 143 24.24 -1.39 8.20
CA ASN A 143 25.68 -1.16 8.36
C ASN A 143 26.17 0.17 7.73
N GLY A 144 25.28 1.13 7.46
CA GLY A 144 25.64 2.45 6.92
C GLY A 144 26.05 2.46 5.45
N ARG A 145 25.81 1.37 4.72
CA ARG A 145 26.16 1.24 3.31
C ARG A 145 25.19 2.01 2.41
N ASN A 146 25.72 2.46 1.28
CA ASN A 146 24.89 3.03 0.22
C ASN A 146 23.83 2.01 -0.24
N LEU A 147 22.58 2.46 -0.44
CA LEU A 147 21.47 1.60 -0.82
C LEU A 147 21.75 0.76 -2.06
N LYS A 148 22.33 1.36 -3.12
CA LYS A 148 22.69 0.64 -4.34
C LYS A 148 23.67 -0.50 -4.06
N HIS A 149 24.60 -0.30 -3.13
CA HIS A 149 25.55 -1.34 -2.71
C HIS A 149 24.86 -2.45 -1.94
N ALA A 150 24.00 -2.09 -0.96
CA ALA A 150 23.23 -3.04 -0.18
C ALA A 150 22.33 -3.92 -1.05
N VAL A 151 21.65 -3.33 -2.04
CA VAL A 151 20.81 -4.06 -3.00
C VAL A 151 21.64 -5.03 -3.84
N ASN A 152 22.80 -4.60 -4.37
CA ASN A 152 23.64 -5.48 -5.17
C ASN A 152 24.18 -6.66 -4.36
N GLU A 153 24.64 -6.42 -3.13
CA GLU A 153 25.08 -7.49 -2.22
C GLU A 153 23.94 -8.47 -1.87
N ALA A 154 22.74 -7.96 -1.63
CA ALA A 154 21.57 -8.79 -1.37
C ALA A 154 21.21 -9.66 -2.60
N ILE A 155 21.30 -9.10 -3.82
CA ILE A 155 21.11 -9.85 -5.06
C ILE A 155 22.13 -10.98 -5.17
N ASP A 156 23.41 -10.70 -4.94
CA ASP A 156 24.45 -11.71 -5.05
C ASP A 156 24.27 -12.83 -4.02
N GLU A 157 23.89 -12.47 -2.79
CA GLU A 157 23.60 -13.44 -1.73
C GLU A 157 22.36 -14.28 -2.04
N CYS A 158 21.27 -13.68 -2.52
CA CYS A 158 20.06 -14.39 -2.94
C CYS A 158 20.35 -15.36 -4.09
N ILE A 159 21.15 -14.95 -5.09
CA ILE A 159 21.56 -15.83 -6.19
C ILE A 159 22.36 -17.02 -5.66
N HIS A 160 23.24 -16.81 -4.69
CA HIS A 160 24.03 -17.88 -4.09
C HIS A 160 23.18 -18.85 -3.26
N GLN A 161 22.12 -18.37 -2.63
CA GLN A 161 21.18 -19.16 -1.83
C GLN A 161 20.02 -19.76 -2.65
N ASP A 162 20.02 -19.61 -3.97
CA ASP A 162 18.95 -20.00 -4.89
C ASP A 162 17.58 -19.34 -4.61
N ILE A 163 17.61 -18.15 -4.01
CA ILE A 163 16.44 -17.31 -3.75
C ILE A 163 16.17 -16.44 -4.97
N MET A 164 15.09 -16.66 -5.72
CA MET A 164 14.75 -15.96 -6.97
C MET A 164 15.94 -15.87 -7.95
N ALA A 165 16.87 -16.83 -7.91
CA ALA A 165 18.17 -16.70 -8.57
C ALA A 165 18.08 -16.40 -10.06
N ASP A 166 17.22 -17.12 -10.80
CA ASP A 166 17.04 -16.91 -12.25
C ASP A 166 16.41 -15.58 -12.59
N PHE A 167 15.46 -15.13 -11.78
CA PHE A 167 14.84 -13.82 -11.93
C PHE A 167 15.86 -12.69 -11.69
N LEU A 168 16.62 -12.77 -10.60
CA LEU A 168 17.63 -11.77 -10.22
C LEU A 168 18.79 -11.70 -11.22
N ARG A 169 19.21 -12.85 -11.79
CA ARG A 169 20.22 -12.86 -12.86
C ARG A 169 19.76 -12.13 -14.11
N ARG A 170 18.50 -12.36 -14.53
CA ARG A 170 17.95 -11.76 -15.75
C ARG A 170 17.60 -10.29 -15.60
N ASN A 171 17.12 -9.88 -14.41
CA ASN A 171 16.53 -8.56 -14.20
C ASN A 171 17.33 -7.68 -13.22
N ARG A 172 18.61 -8.00 -12.97
CA ARG A 172 19.44 -7.33 -11.96
C ARG A 172 19.37 -5.79 -12.01
N ALA A 173 19.56 -5.22 -13.19
CA ALA A 173 19.60 -3.77 -13.35
C ALA A 173 18.25 -3.12 -13.02
N GLU A 174 17.15 -3.77 -13.40
CA GLU A 174 15.81 -3.31 -13.14
C GLU A 174 15.45 -3.41 -11.65
N VAL A 175 15.79 -4.54 -11.00
CA VAL A 175 15.60 -4.73 -9.55
C VAL A 175 16.36 -3.67 -8.76
N VAL A 176 17.61 -3.36 -9.12
CA VAL A 176 18.38 -2.28 -8.48
C VAL A 176 17.68 -0.93 -8.66
N LYS A 177 17.22 -0.61 -9.87
CA LYS A 177 16.54 0.64 -10.17
C LYS A 177 15.22 0.77 -9.39
N MET A 178 14.40 -0.28 -9.37
CA MET A 178 13.11 -0.28 -8.65
C MET A 178 13.29 -0.19 -7.15
N SER A 179 14.23 -0.95 -6.58
CA SER A 179 14.53 -0.89 -5.14
C SER A 179 14.98 0.51 -4.69
N ILE A 180 15.74 1.23 -5.53
CA ILE A 180 16.14 2.61 -5.24
C ILE A 180 14.93 3.54 -5.29
N TYR A 181 14.06 3.37 -6.29
CA TYR A 181 12.85 4.17 -6.46
C TYR A 181 11.89 4.01 -5.28
N GLU A 182 11.57 2.76 -4.90
CA GLU A 182 10.70 2.46 -3.74
C GLU A 182 11.26 3.08 -2.45
N TYR A 183 12.57 3.02 -2.27
CA TYR A 183 13.22 3.63 -1.09
C TYR A 183 13.12 5.16 -1.09
N ASP A 184 13.32 5.80 -2.24
CA ASP A 184 13.20 7.25 -2.36
C ASP A 184 11.75 7.71 -2.14
N GLU A 185 10.76 6.96 -2.62
CA GLU A 185 9.35 7.21 -2.32
C GLU A 185 9.06 7.10 -0.82
N GLU A 186 9.53 6.04 -0.16
CA GLU A 186 9.35 5.86 1.28
C GLU A 186 10.00 7.00 2.08
N LYS A 187 11.19 7.41 1.69
CA LYS A 187 11.89 8.54 2.30
C LYS A 187 11.14 9.86 2.10
N ASN A 188 10.67 10.12 0.88
CA ASN A 188 9.90 11.31 0.56
C ASN A 188 8.56 11.32 1.33
N TYR A 189 7.90 10.19 1.46
CA TYR A 189 6.67 10.08 2.25
C TYR A 189 6.93 10.38 3.74
N LYS A 190 7.99 9.83 4.34
CA LYS A 190 8.39 10.14 5.72
C LYS A 190 8.73 11.62 5.91
N MET A 191 9.38 12.24 4.93
CA MET A 191 9.67 13.68 4.96
C MET A 191 8.39 14.53 4.89
N LEU A 192 7.45 14.18 4.01
CA LEU A 192 6.15 14.83 3.88
C LEU A 192 5.33 14.69 5.17
N GLN A 193 5.26 13.50 5.75
CA GLN A 193 4.58 13.30 7.04
C GLN A 193 5.17 14.19 8.14
N LYS A 194 6.49 14.29 8.22
CA LYS A 194 7.16 15.14 9.19
C LYS A 194 6.87 16.63 8.96
N GLN A 195 6.82 17.06 7.70
CA GLN A 195 6.45 18.43 7.35
C GLN A 195 5.00 18.75 7.75
N TYR A 196 4.04 17.90 7.40
CA TYR A 196 2.64 18.08 7.77
C TYR A 196 2.44 18.06 9.29
N TRP A 197 3.13 17.17 10.00
CA TRP A 197 3.09 17.13 11.45
C TRP A 197 3.62 18.45 12.06
N ASN A 198 4.77 18.93 11.58
CA ASN A 198 5.34 20.20 12.04
C ASN A 198 4.38 21.40 11.77
N MET A 199 3.83 21.46 10.55
CA MET A 199 2.87 22.51 10.17
C MET A 199 1.60 22.47 11.05
N GLY A 200 1.05 21.27 11.28
CA GLY A 200 -0.11 21.10 12.16
C GLY A 200 0.18 21.47 13.61
N HIS A 201 1.37 21.12 14.10
CA HIS A 201 1.81 21.46 15.45
C HIS A 201 2.00 22.97 15.65
N GLU A 202 2.68 23.65 14.71
CA GLU A 202 2.86 25.10 14.74
C GLU A 202 1.52 25.84 14.64
N ARG A 203 0.63 25.38 13.77
CA ARG A 203 -0.70 25.96 13.62
C ARG A 203 -1.52 25.79 14.90
N GLY A 204 -1.58 24.58 15.46
CA GLY A 204 -2.32 24.32 16.71
C GLY A 204 -1.76 25.10 17.90
N LYS A 205 -0.42 25.28 17.97
CA LYS A 205 0.22 26.13 18.97
C LYS A 205 -0.17 27.60 18.81
N SER A 206 -0.17 28.12 17.58
CA SER A 206 -0.57 29.51 17.29
C SER A 206 -2.05 29.75 17.59
N GLU A 207 -2.93 28.84 17.21
CA GLU A 207 -4.37 28.89 17.49
C GLU A 207 -4.62 28.82 19.00
N GLY A 208 -3.97 27.89 19.72
CA GLY A 208 -4.11 27.77 21.18
C GLY A 208 -3.62 29.02 21.96
N ILE A 209 -2.53 29.67 21.51
CA ILE A 209 -2.06 30.93 22.09
C ILE A 209 -3.09 32.04 21.82
N ALA A 210 -3.62 32.14 20.60
CA ALA A 210 -4.60 33.17 20.26
C ALA A 210 -5.90 32.98 21.05
N GLU A 211 -6.39 31.78 21.21
CA GLU A 211 -7.56 31.44 22.03
C GLU A 211 -7.30 31.76 23.52
N GLY A 212 -6.13 31.38 24.05
CA GLY A 212 -5.75 31.68 25.43
C GLY A 212 -5.69 33.17 25.74
N ILE A 213 -5.15 33.97 24.80
CA ILE A 213 -5.13 35.43 24.92
C ILE A 213 -6.56 36.01 24.89
N ALA A 214 -7.40 35.53 23.95
CA ALA A 214 -8.78 35.99 23.81
C ALA A 214 -9.60 35.67 25.08
N GLN A 215 -9.45 34.49 25.64
CA GLN A 215 -10.10 34.10 26.88
C GLN A 215 -9.57 34.93 28.08
N GLY A 216 -8.25 35.13 28.16
CA GLY A 216 -7.65 35.98 29.24
C GLY A 216 -8.14 37.41 29.22
N MET A 217 -8.34 38.00 28.02
CA MET A 217 -8.89 39.35 27.88
C MET A 217 -10.39 39.45 28.23
N ALA A 218 -11.13 38.36 28.12
CA ALA A 218 -12.56 38.32 28.47
C ALA A 218 -12.83 38.19 29.97
N TRP A 219 -11.81 37.85 30.78
CA TRP A 219 -11.91 37.70 32.24
C TRP A 219 -11.28 38.84 33.03
N GLY A 220 -10.66 39.80 32.39
CA GLY A 220 -10.10 41.03 32.99
C GLY A 220 -10.93 42.26 32.68
#